data_7e30313403354edcbd4b1b9c8a7a9371
#
_entry.id   7e30313403354edcbd4b1b9c8a7a9371
#
_cell.length_a   1.000
_cell.length_b   1.000
_cell.length_c   1.000
_cell.angle_alpha   90.00
_cell.angle_beta   90.00
_cell.angle_gamma   90.00
#
_symmetry.space_group_name_H-M   'P 1'
#
loop_
_entity.id
_entity.type
_entity.pdbx_description
1 polymer ?
#
loop_
_entity_poly.entity_id
_entity_poly.type
_entity_poly.pdbx_seq_one_letter_code
_entity_poly.pdbx_strand_id
1 'polypeptide(L)'
;KAYMSTTGEAVVGIAKVASEGGKRIGTVGVDISLTVLTDIVKEIKIGRTGYVVFVQNDGVVISNPRDAKQNFKKVGELGIPGLTQAFDLGSGHAVVELGGERFLALGHDAPKLGWKFLTFVSEDEVVGPVRALMWQAGAAIVGILLLIGVFISVFLRKEIFRPMTRIIGQLRAIGEGRYDARLRV
;
A
#
# COMPACT_ATOMS: atom_id res chain seq x y z
N LYS A 1 -5.91 31.11 -8.10
CA LYS A 1 -5.69 31.31 -6.66
C LYS A 1 -7.00 31.13 -5.91
N ALA A 2 -6.94 30.46 -4.73
CA ALA A 2 -8.09 30.40 -3.83
C ALA A 2 -8.21 31.73 -3.05
N TYR A 3 -9.44 32.21 -2.89
CA TYR A 3 -9.76 33.40 -2.11
C TYR A 3 -11.21 33.36 -1.61
N MET A 4 -11.53 34.25 -0.67
CA MET A 4 -12.90 34.41 -0.20
C MET A 4 -13.68 35.31 -1.17
N SER A 5 -14.77 34.77 -1.72
CA SER A 5 -15.68 35.55 -2.57
C SER A 5 -16.38 36.67 -1.78
N THR A 6 -16.93 37.64 -2.47
CA THR A 6 -17.79 38.70 -1.90
C THR A 6 -19.05 38.13 -1.21
N THR A 7 -19.44 36.90 -1.55
CA THR A 7 -20.55 36.18 -0.93
C THR A 7 -20.12 35.42 0.33
N GLY A 8 -18.84 35.50 0.72
CA GLY A 8 -18.30 34.79 1.89
C GLY A 8 -18.01 33.31 1.65
N GLU A 9 -18.09 32.85 0.40
CA GLU A 9 -17.71 31.49 0.04
C GLU A 9 -16.25 31.45 -0.41
N ALA A 10 -15.61 30.37 -0.10
CA ALA A 10 -14.27 30.08 -0.57
C ALA A 10 -14.32 29.58 -2.02
N VAL A 11 -13.61 30.26 -2.92
CA VAL A 11 -13.63 29.99 -4.36
C VAL A 11 -12.23 29.95 -4.94
N VAL A 12 -12.11 29.25 -6.07
CA VAL A 12 -10.93 29.33 -6.94
C VAL A 12 -11.31 30.10 -8.18
N GLY A 13 -10.69 31.28 -8.37
CA GLY A 13 -10.86 32.09 -9.57
C GLY A 13 -9.92 31.66 -10.67
N ILE A 14 -10.49 31.47 -11.87
CA ILE A 14 -9.79 31.31 -13.13
C ILE A 14 -10.09 32.54 -13.98
N ALA A 15 -9.07 33.32 -14.32
CA ALA A 15 -9.25 34.53 -15.15
C ALA A 15 -8.46 34.43 -16.45
N LYS A 16 -9.07 34.85 -17.55
CA LYS A 16 -8.43 34.93 -18.84
C LYS A 16 -8.56 36.37 -19.38
N VAL A 17 -7.45 36.91 -19.86
CA VAL A 17 -7.45 38.21 -20.53
C VAL A 17 -8.11 38.07 -21.91
N ALA A 18 -9.11 38.87 -22.17
CA ALA A 18 -9.71 39.03 -23.49
C ALA A 18 -8.96 40.12 -24.25
N SER A 19 -8.51 39.79 -25.47
CA SER A 19 -7.79 40.72 -26.33
C SER A 19 -8.38 40.68 -27.74
N GLU A 20 -8.51 41.86 -28.40
CA GLU A 20 -8.92 42.01 -29.77
C GLU A 20 -7.88 42.88 -30.50
N GLY A 21 -7.38 42.42 -31.64
CA GLY A 21 -6.37 43.15 -32.42
C GLY A 21 -5.05 43.39 -31.63
N GLY A 22 -4.70 42.53 -30.66
CA GLY A 22 -3.52 42.69 -29.77
C GLY A 22 -3.74 43.68 -28.62
N LYS A 23 -4.89 44.33 -28.50
CA LYS A 23 -5.26 45.26 -27.44
C LYS A 23 -6.12 44.52 -26.39
N ARG A 24 -5.77 44.66 -25.13
CA ARG A 24 -6.55 44.12 -24.00
C ARG A 24 -7.89 44.85 -23.93
N ILE A 25 -9.02 44.13 -24.10
CA ILE A 25 -10.38 44.68 -24.02
C ILE A 25 -11.07 44.34 -22.69
N GLY A 26 -10.55 43.36 -21.95
CA GLY A 26 -11.15 43.02 -20.68
C GLY A 26 -10.51 41.78 -20.05
N THR A 27 -11.12 41.32 -18.96
CA THR A 27 -10.77 40.04 -18.30
C THR A 27 -12.07 39.31 -18.01
N VAL A 28 -12.14 38.05 -18.41
CA VAL A 28 -13.26 37.15 -18.06
C VAL A 28 -12.78 36.25 -16.98
N GLY A 29 -13.52 36.16 -15.88
CA GLY A 29 -13.22 35.28 -14.75
C GLY A 29 -14.40 34.35 -14.47
N VAL A 30 -14.09 33.16 -13.99
CA VAL A 30 -15.04 32.17 -13.48
C VAL A 30 -14.55 31.72 -12.08
N ASP A 31 -15.46 31.79 -11.13
CA ASP A 31 -15.21 31.30 -9.76
C ASP A 31 -15.84 29.93 -9.58
N ILE A 32 -15.03 28.98 -9.07
CA ILE A 32 -15.47 27.65 -8.74
C ILE A 32 -15.52 27.56 -7.21
N SER A 33 -16.67 27.22 -6.66
CA SER A 33 -16.84 27.00 -5.23
C SER A 33 -15.98 25.81 -4.79
N LEU A 34 -15.20 26.02 -3.73
CA LEU A 34 -14.37 24.96 -3.16
C LEU A 34 -15.17 23.89 -2.42
N THR A 35 -16.38 24.21 -1.99
CA THR A 35 -17.32 23.22 -1.47
C THR A 35 -17.67 22.22 -2.57
N VAL A 36 -18.07 22.72 -3.74
CA VAL A 36 -18.38 21.89 -4.92
C VAL A 36 -17.15 21.09 -5.35
N LEU A 37 -15.97 21.71 -5.38
CA LEU A 37 -14.73 21.01 -5.72
C LEU A 37 -14.42 19.90 -4.69
N THR A 38 -14.58 20.17 -3.40
CA THR A 38 -14.36 19.18 -2.34
C THR A 38 -15.33 18.02 -2.47
N ASP A 39 -16.58 18.26 -2.82
CA ASP A 39 -17.58 17.20 -3.00
C ASP A 39 -17.25 16.33 -4.22
N ILE A 40 -16.83 16.93 -5.33
CA ILE A 40 -16.34 16.19 -6.51
C ILE A 40 -15.12 15.31 -6.12
N VAL A 41 -14.21 15.87 -5.33
CA VAL A 41 -13.00 15.14 -4.89
C VAL A 41 -13.32 13.97 -3.96
N LYS A 42 -14.34 14.09 -3.11
CA LYS A 42 -14.82 12.99 -2.25
C LYS A 42 -15.33 11.79 -3.06
N GLU A 43 -15.84 12.05 -4.28
CA GLU A 43 -16.31 10.97 -5.16
C GLU A 43 -15.16 10.23 -5.85
N ILE A 44 -13.96 10.81 -5.88
CA ILE A 44 -12.77 10.16 -6.44
C ILE A 44 -12.31 9.07 -5.48
N LYS A 45 -12.69 7.84 -5.77
CA LYS A 45 -12.28 6.66 -5.00
C LYS A 45 -11.00 6.08 -5.60
N ILE A 46 -9.95 6.03 -4.79
CA ILE A 46 -8.69 5.37 -5.14
C ILE A 46 -8.57 4.13 -4.27
N GLY A 47 -8.85 2.96 -4.84
CA GLY A 47 -8.99 1.74 -4.05
C GLY A 47 -10.17 1.83 -3.07
N ARG A 48 -9.99 1.32 -1.86
CA ARG A 48 -11.00 1.32 -0.78
C ARG A 48 -10.79 2.44 0.22
N THR A 49 -9.55 2.79 0.49
CA THR A 49 -9.15 3.73 1.55
C THR A 49 -8.53 5.02 1.01
N GLY A 50 -8.21 5.04 -0.30
CA GLY A 50 -7.47 6.14 -0.89
C GLY A 50 -8.31 7.40 -1.09
N TYR A 51 -7.62 8.55 -0.95
CA TYR A 51 -8.19 9.87 -1.16
C TYR A 51 -7.13 10.82 -1.74
N VAL A 52 -7.58 11.96 -2.28
CA VAL A 52 -6.71 12.97 -2.86
C VAL A 52 -6.86 14.27 -2.10
N VAL A 53 -5.75 14.90 -1.78
CA VAL A 53 -5.68 16.25 -1.23
C VAL A 53 -5.14 17.19 -2.30
N PHE A 54 -5.82 18.29 -2.53
CA PHE A 54 -5.40 19.33 -3.46
C PHE A 54 -4.73 20.46 -2.70
N VAL A 55 -3.52 20.79 -3.12
CA VAL A 55 -2.70 21.81 -2.49
C VAL A 55 -2.21 22.80 -3.57
N GLN A 56 -2.23 24.08 -3.30
CA GLN A 56 -1.58 25.07 -4.18
C GLN A 56 -0.06 24.96 -4.07
N ASN A 57 0.66 25.44 -5.06
CA ASN A 57 2.12 25.43 -5.06
C ASN A 57 2.74 26.26 -3.91
N ASP A 58 1.99 27.22 -3.35
CA ASP A 58 2.38 28.00 -2.18
C ASP A 58 2.09 27.29 -0.84
N GLY A 59 1.63 26.04 -0.89
CA GLY A 59 1.36 25.19 0.25
C GLY A 59 -0.03 25.33 0.85
N VAL A 60 -0.93 26.14 0.27
CA VAL A 60 -2.29 26.27 0.79
C VAL A 60 -3.13 25.06 0.37
N VAL A 61 -3.72 24.35 1.34
CA VAL A 61 -4.64 23.24 1.10
C VAL A 61 -5.94 23.78 0.47
N ILE A 62 -6.24 23.35 -0.74
CA ILE A 62 -7.46 23.74 -1.45
C ILE A 62 -8.63 22.86 -0.99
N SER A 63 -8.41 21.55 -0.95
CA SER A 63 -9.41 20.57 -0.57
C SER A 63 -8.76 19.35 0.05
N ASN A 64 -9.20 19.03 1.27
CA ASN A 64 -8.93 17.77 1.92
C ASN A 64 -10.26 17.08 2.25
N PRO A 65 -10.63 15.99 1.55
CA PRO A 65 -11.91 15.32 1.77
C PRO A 65 -12.00 14.60 3.11
N ARG A 66 -10.86 14.30 3.75
CA ARG A 66 -10.80 13.59 5.04
C ARG A 66 -10.92 14.54 6.22
N ASP A 67 -10.42 15.77 6.08
CA ASP A 67 -10.54 16.82 7.11
C ASP A 67 -10.66 18.22 6.49
N ALA A 68 -11.90 18.65 6.31
CA ALA A 68 -12.22 19.96 5.74
C ALA A 68 -11.70 21.13 6.60
N LYS A 69 -11.35 20.94 7.87
CA LYS A 69 -10.77 21.99 8.75
C LYS A 69 -9.36 22.38 8.32
N GLN A 70 -8.70 21.58 7.53
CA GLN A 70 -7.37 21.85 6.96
C GLN A 70 -7.44 22.74 5.72
N ASN A 71 -8.61 22.87 5.10
CA ASN A 71 -8.79 23.71 3.92
C ASN A 71 -8.43 25.16 4.25
N PHE A 72 -7.77 25.84 3.31
CA PHE A 72 -7.26 27.22 3.39
C PHE A 72 -6.11 27.45 4.37
N LYS A 73 -5.61 26.41 5.02
CA LYS A 73 -4.41 26.52 5.84
C LYS A 73 -3.19 26.07 5.05
N LYS A 74 -2.04 26.58 5.40
CA LYS A 74 -0.79 26.14 4.83
C LYS A 74 -0.38 24.78 5.43
N VAL A 75 0.11 23.88 4.60
CA VAL A 75 0.61 22.56 5.01
C VAL A 75 1.59 22.68 6.17
N GLY A 76 2.55 23.64 6.12
CA GLY A 76 3.52 23.86 7.19
C GLY A 76 2.94 24.37 8.52
N GLU A 77 1.75 25.00 8.49
CA GLU A 77 1.08 25.52 9.70
C GLU A 77 0.20 24.47 10.37
N LEU A 78 -0.11 23.37 9.67
CA LEU A 78 -0.98 22.30 10.18
C LEU A 78 -0.26 21.41 11.23
N GLY A 79 1.07 21.44 11.27
CA GLY A 79 1.84 20.60 12.20
C GLY A 79 1.69 19.10 11.94
N ILE A 80 1.41 18.69 10.69
CA ILE A 80 1.25 17.31 10.27
C ILE A 80 2.47 16.90 9.45
N PRO A 81 3.49 16.23 10.05
CA PRO A 81 4.74 15.93 9.37
C PRO A 81 4.56 15.12 8.09
N GLY A 82 3.67 14.11 8.10
CA GLY A 82 3.40 13.27 6.94
C GLY A 82 2.78 14.04 5.78
N LEU A 83 1.94 15.06 6.03
CA LEU A 83 1.37 15.90 4.98
C LEU A 83 2.44 16.84 4.39
N THR A 84 3.33 17.39 5.24
CA THR A 84 4.46 18.20 4.79
C THR A 84 5.41 17.37 3.93
N GLN A 85 5.77 16.17 4.39
CA GLN A 85 6.60 15.26 3.62
C GLN A 85 5.97 14.93 2.26
N ALA A 86 4.66 14.65 2.23
CA ALA A 86 3.94 14.37 0.98
C ALA A 86 3.95 15.58 0.02
N PHE A 87 3.82 16.80 0.55
CA PHE A 87 3.87 18.04 -0.25
C PHE A 87 5.25 18.26 -0.88
N ASP A 88 6.32 17.93 -0.16
CA ASP A 88 7.71 18.10 -0.61
C ASP A 88 8.16 17.03 -1.62
N LEU A 89 7.40 15.95 -1.80
CA LEU A 89 7.72 14.88 -2.77
C LEU A 89 7.75 15.36 -4.23
N GLY A 90 7.05 16.47 -4.55
CA GLY A 90 6.84 16.86 -5.94
C GLY A 90 6.07 15.77 -6.71
N SER A 91 6.64 15.30 -7.82
CA SER A 91 6.11 14.17 -8.61
C SER A 91 6.77 12.85 -8.21
N GLY A 92 6.70 12.49 -6.92
CA GLY A 92 7.31 11.31 -6.34
C GLY A 92 6.34 10.49 -5.48
N HIS A 93 6.87 9.51 -4.76
CA HIS A 93 6.12 8.71 -3.81
C HIS A 93 6.95 8.43 -2.55
N ALA A 94 6.28 8.31 -1.42
CA ALA A 94 6.88 7.87 -0.15
C ALA A 94 5.81 7.27 0.77
N VAL A 95 6.26 6.52 1.77
CA VAL A 95 5.39 6.13 2.87
C VAL A 95 5.44 7.22 3.93
N VAL A 96 4.28 7.73 4.30
CA VAL A 96 4.09 8.79 5.30
C VAL A 96 3.15 8.33 6.40
N GLU A 97 3.26 8.94 7.57
CA GLU A 97 2.38 8.68 8.70
C GLU A 97 1.39 9.84 8.87
N LEU A 98 0.10 9.53 8.88
CA LEU A 98 -0.99 10.48 9.07
C LEU A 98 -1.93 9.95 10.14
N GLY A 99 -1.98 10.65 11.29
CA GLY A 99 -2.87 10.27 12.38
C GLY A 99 -2.58 8.89 13.00
N GLY A 100 -1.33 8.43 12.97
CA GLY A 100 -0.91 7.12 13.48
C GLY A 100 -1.10 5.96 12.50
N GLU A 101 -1.59 6.23 11.28
CA GLU A 101 -1.71 5.26 10.20
C GLU A 101 -0.67 5.52 9.11
N ARG A 102 -0.18 4.46 8.48
CA ARG A 102 0.79 4.54 7.39
C ARG A 102 0.09 4.56 6.04
N PHE A 103 0.46 5.55 5.23
CA PHE A 103 -0.08 5.75 3.88
C PHE A 103 1.06 5.77 2.86
N LEU A 104 0.82 5.15 1.73
CA LEU A 104 1.59 5.43 0.52
C LEU A 104 1.08 6.75 -0.04
N ALA A 105 1.94 7.77 -0.01
CA ALA A 105 1.69 9.08 -0.58
C ALA A 105 2.30 9.16 -1.98
N LEU A 106 1.52 9.64 -2.94
CA LEU A 106 1.99 9.95 -4.29
C LEU A 106 1.71 11.44 -4.56
N GLY A 107 2.76 12.18 -4.90
CA GLY A 107 2.65 13.56 -5.36
C GLY A 107 2.56 13.63 -6.87
N HIS A 108 1.77 14.55 -7.38
CA HIS A 108 1.72 14.92 -8.80
C HIS A 108 1.58 16.43 -8.96
N ASP A 109 2.54 17.02 -9.63
CA ASP A 109 2.53 18.45 -9.91
C ASP A 109 1.69 18.75 -11.14
N ALA A 110 0.79 19.73 -11.06
CA ALA A 110 0.00 20.27 -12.16
C ALA A 110 0.39 21.73 -12.43
N PRO A 111 1.52 21.99 -13.11
CA PRO A 111 2.08 23.34 -13.22
C PRO A 111 1.13 24.35 -13.90
N LYS A 112 0.32 23.88 -14.86
CA LYS A 112 -0.66 24.73 -15.55
C LYS A 112 -1.76 25.28 -14.64
N LEU A 113 -2.08 24.54 -13.57
CA LEU A 113 -3.08 24.94 -12.57
C LEU A 113 -2.44 25.63 -11.37
N GLY A 114 -1.12 25.50 -11.19
CA GLY A 114 -0.42 25.94 -9.98
C GLY A 114 -0.78 25.10 -8.76
N TRP A 115 -1.10 23.83 -8.96
CA TRP A 115 -1.56 22.90 -7.94
C TRP A 115 -0.70 21.65 -7.86
N LYS A 116 -0.75 21.01 -6.71
CA LYS A 116 -0.23 19.67 -6.44
C LYS A 116 -1.37 18.77 -6.02
N PHE A 117 -1.40 17.56 -6.54
CA PHE A 117 -2.30 16.50 -6.14
C PHE A 117 -1.54 15.52 -5.26
N LEU A 118 -1.96 15.38 -4.02
CA LEU A 118 -1.38 14.45 -3.06
C LEU A 118 -2.36 13.31 -2.87
N THR A 119 -2.03 12.15 -3.39
CA THR A 119 -2.83 10.94 -3.28
C THR A 119 -2.32 10.11 -2.11
N PHE A 120 -3.20 9.66 -1.26
CA PHE A 120 -2.90 8.82 -0.11
C PHE A 120 -3.69 7.51 -0.22
N VAL A 121 -3.01 6.38 -0.06
CA VAL A 121 -3.62 5.04 -0.01
C VAL A 121 -3.05 4.32 1.21
N SER A 122 -3.88 3.67 2.01
CA SER A 122 -3.39 2.92 3.18
C SER A 122 -2.36 1.87 2.76
N GLU A 123 -1.22 1.83 3.47
CA GLU A 123 -0.17 0.84 3.21
C GLU A 123 -0.71 -0.59 3.35
N ASP A 124 -1.58 -0.83 4.33
CA ASP A 124 -2.19 -2.15 4.53
C ASP A 124 -3.07 -2.59 3.36
N GLU A 125 -3.67 -1.65 2.63
CA GLU A 125 -4.43 -2.00 1.43
C GLU A 125 -3.53 -2.45 0.29
N VAL A 126 -2.35 -1.84 0.16
CA VAL A 126 -1.39 -2.14 -0.91
C VAL A 126 -0.60 -3.41 -0.59
N VAL A 127 -0.11 -3.54 0.64
CA VAL A 127 0.81 -4.61 1.05
C VAL A 127 0.07 -5.83 1.64
N GLY A 128 -1.13 -5.62 2.19
CA GLY A 128 -1.90 -6.66 2.86
C GLY A 128 -2.12 -7.94 2.02
N PRO A 129 -2.58 -7.85 0.77
CA PRO A 129 -2.77 -9.02 -0.09
C PRO A 129 -1.47 -9.78 -0.36
N VAL A 130 -0.36 -9.07 -0.55
CA VAL A 130 0.96 -9.69 -0.79
C VAL A 130 1.42 -10.45 0.46
N ARG A 131 1.26 -9.86 1.64
CA ARG A 131 1.62 -10.50 2.92
C ARG A 131 0.80 -11.77 3.17
N ALA A 132 -0.50 -11.76 2.88
CA ALA A 132 -1.35 -12.93 2.99
C ALA A 132 -0.90 -14.07 2.06
N LEU A 133 -0.55 -13.76 0.81
CA LEU A 133 0.00 -14.74 -0.14
C LEU A 133 1.35 -15.31 0.33
N MET A 134 2.22 -14.50 0.90
CA MET A 134 3.51 -14.96 1.44
C MET A 134 3.31 -15.94 2.59
N TRP A 135 2.38 -15.69 3.50
CA TRP A 135 2.07 -16.60 4.60
C TRP A 135 1.49 -17.92 4.09
N GLN A 136 0.60 -17.90 3.11
CA GLN A 136 0.04 -19.12 2.50
C GLN A 136 1.11 -19.94 1.79
N ALA A 137 1.98 -19.29 1.02
CA ALA A 137 3.09 -19.96 0.34
C ALA A 137 4.07 -20.56 1.36
N GLY A 138 4.42 -19.83 2.41
CA GLY A 138 5.28 -20.33 3.50
C GLY A 138 4.69 -21.55 4.19
N ALA A 139 3.40 -21.51 4.54
CA ALA A 139 2.71 -22.64 5.17
C ALA A 139 2.67 -23.88 4.25
N ALA A 140 2.43 -23.68 2.94
CA ALA A 140 2.46 -24.77 1.97
C ALA A 140 3.84 -25.42 1.85
N ILE A 141 4.91 -24.64 1.81
CA ILE A 141 6.29 -25.16 1.78
C ILE A 141 6.60 -25.99 3.04
N VAL A 142 6.25 -25.48 4.23
CA VAL A 142 6.44 -26.21 5.48
C VAL A 142 5.64 -27.52 5.47
N GLY A 143 4.40 -27.49 5.01
CA GLY A 143 3.57 -28.69 4.86
C GLY A 143 4.20 -29.75 3.96
N ILE A 144 4.72 -29.35 2.81
CA ILE A 144 5.40 -30.27 1.86
C ILE A 144 6.66 -30.86 2.50
N LEU A 145 7.47 -30.05 3.18
CA LEU A 145 8.68 -30.53 3.85
C LEU A 145 8.36 -31.55 4.95
N LEU A 146 7.30 -31.32 5.73
CA LEU A 146 6.84 -32.27 6.74
C LEU A 146 6.38 -33.59 6.10
N LEU A 147 5.61 -33.52 5.01
CA LEU A 147 5.16 -34.74 4.29
C LEU A 147 6.35 -35.53 3.75
N ILE A 148 7.34 -34.87 3.16
CA ILE A 148 8.57 -35.51 2.67
C ILE A 148 9.33 -36.13 3.85
N GLY A 149 9.47 -35.43 4.97
CA GLY A 149 10.14 -35.97 6.18
C GLY A 149 9.47 -37.21 6.75
N VAL A 150 8.12 -37.16 6.82
CA VAL A 150 7.34 -38.36 7.26
C VAL A 150 7.49 -39.50 6.26
N PHE A 151 7.40 -39.21 4.96
CA PHE A 151 7.58 -40.25 3.93
C PHE A 151 8.94 -40.91 3.99
N ILE A 152 10.00 -40.11 4.08
CA ILE A 152 11.38 -40.64 4.24
C ILE A 152 11.50 -41.45 5.52
N SER A 153 10.96 -40.99 6.64
CA SER A 153 11.02 -41.68 7.92
C SER A 153 10.33 -43.04 7.87
N VAL A 154 9.14 -43.08 7.26
CA VAL A 154 8.39 -44.34 7.08
C VAL A 154 9.12 -45.31 6.14
N PHE A 155 9.63 -44.75 5.01
CA PHE A 155 10.37 -45.53 4.02
C PHE A 155 11.65 -46.17 4.65
N LEU A 156 12.46 -45.36 5.34
CA LEU A 156 13.67 -45.86 6.01
C LEU A 156 13.35 -46.94 7.05
N ARG A 157 12.31 -46.76 7.85
CA ARG A 157 11.87 -47.76 8.83
C ARG A 157 11.45 -49.05 8.17
N LYS A 158 10.72 -48.99 7.07
CA LYS A 158 10.15 -50.18 6.41
C LYS A 158 11.20 -50.93 5.59
N GLU A 159 12.02 -50.23 4.83
CA GLU A 159 12.93 -50.84 3.84
C GLU A 159 14.36 -51.09 4.38
N ILE A 160 14.77 -50.34 5.40
CA ILE A 160 16.15 -50.45 5.92
C ILE A 160 16.19 -51.04 7.34
N PHE A 161 15.47 -50.45 8.27
CA PHE A 161 15.60 -50.88 9.69
C PHE A 161 14.95 -52.24 9.97
N ARG A 162 13.81 -52.57 9.34
CA ARG A 162 13.16 -53.89 9.53
C ARG A 162 14.01 -55.05 9.00
N PRO A 163 14.57 -55.02 7.79
CA PRO A 163 15.40 -56.13 7.34
C PRO A 163 16.72 -56.24 8.11
N MET A 164 17.36 -55.12 8.49
CA MET A 164 18.60 -55.17 9.28
C MET A 164 18.41 -55.80 10.64
N THR A 165 17.35 -55.53 11.37
CA THR A 165 17.06 -56.14 12.65
C THR A 165 16.81 -57.65 12.52
N ARG A 166 16.23 -58.12 11.42
CA ARG A 166 16.07 -59.56 11.15
C ARG A 166 17.40 -60.24 10.88
N ILE A 167 18.29 -59.62 10.10
CA ILE A 167 19.61 -60.18 9.79
C ILE A 167 20.48 -60.23 11.06
N ILE A 168 20.50 -59.17 11.86
CA ILE A 168 21.25 -59.15 13.14
C ILE A 168 20.72 -60.18 14.10
N GLY A 169 19.39 -60.36 14.19
CA GLY A 169 18.79 -61.39 15.04
C GLY A 169 19.17 -62.81 14.63
N GLN A 170 19.26 -63.08 13.33
CA GLN A 170 19.70 -64.36 12.79
C GLN A 170 21.20 -64.64 13.04
N LEU A 171 22.05 -63.63 12.82
CA LEU A 171 23.48 -63.73 13.11
C LEU A 171 23.73 -64.00 14.61
N ARG A 172 22.96 -63.37 15.49
CA ARG A 172 23.07 -63.65 16.96
C ARG A 172 22.60 -65.03 17.32
N ALA A 173 21.54 -65.53 16.69
CA ALA A 173 21.08 -66.94 16.92
C ALA A 173 22.11 -68.00 16.47
N ILE A 174 22.86 -67.74 15.38
CA ILE A 174 23.93 -68.56 14.87
C ILE A 174 25.14 -68.49 15.83
N GLY A 175 25.48 -67.30 16.37
CA GLY A 175 26.56 -67.17 17.39
C GLY A 175 26.27 -67.85 18.74
N GLU A 176 24.99 -68.04 19.07
CA GLU A 176 24.52 -68.77 20.26
C GLU A 176 24.38 -70.30 20.03
N GLY A 177 24.83 -70.84 18.87
CA GLY A 177 24.85 -72.25 18.58
C GLY A 177 23.50 -72.84 18.13
N ARG A 178 22.53 -72.04 17.78
CA ARG A 178 21.21 -72.42 17.25
C ARG A 178 21.24 -72.50 15.74
N TYR A 179 21.59 -73.64 15.16
CA TYR A 179 21.72 -73.82 13.69
C TYR A 179 20.40 -74.16 12.99
N ASP A 180 19.28 -74.23 13.69
CA ASP A 180 17.94 -74.58 13.09
C ASP A 180 17.16 -73.46 12.52
N ALA A 181 17.72 -72.24 12.41
CA ALA A 181 17.05 -71.08 11.81
C ALA A 181 17.07 -71.18 10.29
N ARG A 182 16.09 -71.88 9.67
CA ARG A 182 15.89 -71.89 8.23
C ARG A 182 15.51 -70.48 7.71
N LEU A 183 16.28 -69.99 6.73
CA LEU A 183 15.91 -68.80 5.93
C LEU A 183 14.60 -69.06 5.22
N ARG A 184 13.49 -68.46 5.69
CA ARG A 184 12.28 -68.29 4.86
C ARG A 184 12.50 -67.05 3.97
N VAL A 185 12.69 -67.30 2.68
CA VAL A 185 12.69 -66.32 1.61
C VAL A 185 11.28 -65.78 1.44
#